data_cd3670960ee8257766e6f74ce82268c3
#
_entry.id   cd3670960ee8257766e6f74ce82268c3
#
_cell.length_a   1.000
_cell.length_b   1.000
_cell.length_c   1.000
_cell.angle_alpha   90.00
_cell.angle_beta   90.00
_cell.angle_gamma   90.00
#
_symmetry.space_group_name_H-M   'P 1'
#
loop_
_entity.id
_entity.type
_entity.pdbx_description
1 polymer ?
#
loop_
_entity_poly.entity_id
_entity_poly.type
_entity_poly.pdbx_seq_one_letter_code
_entity_poly.pdbx_strand_id
1 'polypeptide(L)'
;MKKSKALSFILAMLLIVGMLGACAAPAATTEPAAKTDAAATTDAAATDGTLPVIRVAYTRIFATDSEQKIEDALNVIMRKEAQAEIDLVPVDFSSMNTQFNLMLTGGEDSIDIFSSFWYMPMSTLYANGQLAPLNDLLASDGQGILDLFNDVPGVLECSQIDGQYYGLPSYGPYASPMIYVVKEGSSKAANIDWSSVKTLDDITTALVAMKQASPDKYFVPGATQTYWIPKDIDYLGDTNYLGVLLDPLNSTQVVNYYESDYFMNLLDNVKVWVDNGIFNPDTMSNTNPTLMSVQFGITEGTPGYCWNLDEWIYEANLQQTYGDNMVGAQLGDSLITTGNATTYLWHITSFCENKEAAMRVLRTFYTNAEAANLLGNGIEGENYIVDDKGYVRFPEGKDMTNCGWTGLGASYNLPNSSGCPVWYYQPDNMWQMMADSNKAAKASLALGFNFDSTPVADQITACSNVIAQYYLPLINGEVNADEVLPVFQKALKDAGIDAVIAEKQAQLDAWLASR
;
A
#
# COMPACT_ATOMS: atom_id res chain seq x y z
N MET A 1 18.59 -20.75 -25.65
CA MET A 1 19.31 -19.80 -24.80
C MET A 1 18.49 -18.60 -24.32
N LYS A 2 17.19 -18.45 -24.69
CA LYS A 2 16.30 -17.36 -24.20
C LYS A 2 15.56 -17.67 -22.89
N LYS A 3 15.54 -18.94 -22.44
CA LYS A 3 14.80 -19.37 -21.22
C LYS A 3 15.58 -19.19 -19.90
N SER A 4 16.89 -18.91 -19.94
CA SER A 4 17.68 -18.80 -18.69
C SER A 4 17.67 -17.40 -18.05
N LYS A 5 17.33 -16.35 -18.80
CA LYS A 5 17.31 -14.98 -18.29
C LYS A 5 16.04 -14.66 -17.48
N ALA A 6 14.92 -15.29 -17.83
CA ALA A 6 13.67 -15.16 -17.04
C ALA A 6 13.78 -15.81 -15.66
N LEU A 7 14.57 -16.89 -15.54
CA LEU A 7 14.74 -17.60 -14.28
C LEU A 7 15.55 -16.82 -13.24
N SER A 8 16.47 -15.96 -13.67
CA SER A 8 17.26 -15.10 -12.76
C SER A 8 16.44 -13.95 -12.18
N PHE A 9 15.43 -13.49 -12.89
CA PHE A 9 14.51 -12.44 -12.42
C PHE A 9 13.64 -12.89 -11.24
N ILE A 10 13.26 -14.15 -11.26
CA ILE A 10 12.38 -14.80 -10.28
C ILE A 10 13.10 -15.06 -8.95
N LEU A 11 14.40 -15.35 -9.01
CA LEU A 11 15.17 -15.66 -7.80
C LEU A 11 15.41 -14.44 -6.91
N ALA A 12 15.43 -13.24 -7.48
CA ALA A 12 15.64 -11.99 -6.73
C ALA A 12 14.39 -11.56 -5.94
N MET A 13 13.17 -11.86 -6.43
CA MET A 13 11.92 -11.61 -5.68
C MET A 13 11.63 -12.66 -4.59
N LEU A 14 12.10 -13.88 -4.74
CA LEU A 14 11.89 -14.97 -3.78
C LEU A 14 12.67 -14.82 -2.47
N LEU A 15 13.71 -13.99 -2.43
CA LEU A 15 14.52 -13.75 -1.21
C LEU A 15 13.88 -12.77 -0.22
N ILE A 16 12.82 -12.06 -0.61
CA ILE A 16 12.24 -10.96 0.18
C ILE A 16 11.17 -11.44 1.19
N VAL A 17 10.61 -12.63 1.03
CA VAL A 17 9.48 -13.12 1.86
C VAL A 17 9.90 -14.04 3.03
N GLY A 18 11.16 -14.46 3.10
CA GLY A 18 11.61 -15.53 4.00
C GLY A 18 12.12 -15.15 5.38
N MET A 19 12.14 -13.88 5.82
CA MET A 19 12.75 -13.48 7.10
C MET A 19 11.84 -12.62 7.99
N LEU A 20 10.71 -13.15 8.38
CA LEU A 20 9.91 -12.60 9.49
C LEU A 20 9.67 -13.68 10.55
N GLY A 21 10.71 -13.98 11.32
CA GLY A 21 10.62 -14.85 12.48
C GLY A 21 11.74 -14.57 13.46
N ALA A 22 11.34 -14.08 14.64
CA ALA A 22 12.06 -14.06 15.91
C ALA A 22 13.10 -12.96 16.13
N CYS A 23 12.79 -12.03 17.04
CA CYS A 23 13.44 -11.93 18.38
C CYS A 23 12.82 -10.80 19.19
N ALA A 24 12.04 -11.16 20.20
CA ALA A 24 11.68 -10.25 21.29
C ALA A 24 12.86 -10.17 22.28
N ALA A 25 13.29 -8.97 22.65
CA ALA A 25 14.16 -8.73 23.79
C ALA A 25 13.48 -7.73 24.75
N PRO A 26 13.67 -7.85 26.08
CA PRO A 26 12.80 -7.26 27.08
C PRO A 26 13.04 -5.77 27.30
N ALA A 27 11.95 -5.06 27.59
CA ALA A 27 11.90 -3.65 27.91
C ALA A 27 12.65 -3.31 29.21
N ALA A 28 13.47 -2.28 29.17
CA ALA A 28 14.02 -1.63 30.35
C ALA A 28 13.14 -0.41 30.69
N THR A 29 12.63 -0.40 31.90
CA THR A 29 11.88 0.70 32.50
C THR A 29 12.80 1.89 32.79
N THR A 30 12.48 3.08 32.29
CA THR A 30 13.04 4.36 32.74
C THR A 30 11.93 5.32 33.14
N GLU A 31 12.06 5.90 34.33
CA GLU A 31 11.19 6.91 34.92
C GLU A 31 11.19 8.24 34.11
N PRO A 32 10.11 9.04 34.20
CA PRO A 32 10.02 10.28 33.42
C PRO A 32 10.77 11.43 34.09
N ALA A 33 11.63 12.10 33.33
CA ALA A 33 12.30 13.33 33.73
C ALA A 33 11.40 14.56 33.52
N ALA A 34 11.45 15.49 34.47
CA ALA A 34 10.65 16.67 34.58
C ALA A 34 10.89 17.69 33.45
N LYS A 35 9.81 18.32 32.97
CA LYS A 35 9.82 19.45 32.05
C LYS A 35 10.44 20.69 32.71
N THR A 36 11.40 21.30 32.04
CA THR A 36 11.81 22.70 32.27
C THR A 36 11.49 23.51 31.03
N ASP A 37 10.61 24.50 31.20
CA ASP A 37 10.29 25.51 30.20
C ASP A 37 11.52 26.39 29.95
N ALA A 38 12.01 26.39 28.71
CA ALA A 38 12.96 27.41 28.22
C ALA A 38 12.31 28.14 27.05
N ALA A 39 12.05 29.42 27.27
CA ALA A 39 11.56 30.34 26.25
C ALA A 39 12.60 30.49 25.14
N ALA A 40 12.22 30.13 23.91
CA ALA A 40 13.03 30.35 22.72
C ALA A 40 12.96 31.83 22.29
N THR A 41 14.08 32.50 22.38
CA THR A 41 14.32 33.77 21.67
C THR A 41 14.62 33.46 20.22
N THR A 42 13.81 34.00 19.31
CA THR A 42 14.05 33.94 17.87
C THR A 42 15.25 34.86 17.53
N ASP A 43 16.42 34.26 17.37
CA ASP A 43 17.53 34.89 16.64
C ASP A 43 17.39 34.49 15.15
N ALA A 44 17.11 35.48 14.32
CA ALA A 44 17.22 35.35 12.88
C ALA A 44 18.69 35.13 12.52
N ALA A 45 19.06 33.91 12.21
CA ALA A 45 20.40 33.59 11.71
C ALA A 45 20.61 34.31 10.37
N ALA A 46 21.66 35.11 10.30
CA ALA A 46 22.15 35.72 9.06
C ALA A 46 22.60 34.58 8.12
N THR A 47 21.86 34.37 7.02
CA THR A 47 22.21 33.38 5.98
C THR A 47 23.47 33.90 5.26
N ASP A 48 24.51 33.09 5.23
CA ASP A 48 25.77 33.35 4.50
C ASP A 48 25.61 33.21 2.98
N GLY A 49 24.38 33.07 2.48
CA GLY A 49 24.06 32.91 1.06
C GLY A 49 24.09 31.44 0.58
N THR A 50 24.39 30.48 1.43
CA THR A 50 24.26 29.04 1.13
C THR A 50 22.80 28.60 1.28
N LEU A 51 22.31 27.84 0.27
CA LEU A 51 20.97 27.23 0.35
C LEU A 51 20.95 26.07 1.35
N PRO A 52 19.84 25.88 2.07
CA PRO A 52 19.71 24.71 2.93
C PRO A 52 19.71 23.42 2.08
N VAL A 53 20.37 22.38 2.59
CA VAL A 53 20.34 21.03 2.00
C VAL A 53 19.31 20.22 2.77
N ILE A 54 18.35 19.62 2.06
CA ILE A 54 17.27 18.80 2.61
C ILE A 54 17.54 17.33 2.24
N ARG A 55 17.69 16.48 3.25
CA ARG A 55 17.94 15.06 3.07
C ARG A 55 16.63 14.32 2.84
N VAL A 56 16.44 13.80 1.60
CA VAL A 56 15.21 13.13 1.16
C VAL A 56 15.46 11.64 1.03
N ALA A 57 14.88 10.85 1.93
CA ALA A 57 14.95 9.40 1.82
C ALA A 57 13.99 8.89 0.75
N TYR A 58 14.47 8.03 -0.13
CA TYR A 58 13.68 7.32 -1.12
C TYR A 58 13.96 5.82 -1.07
N THR A 59 12.93 5.01 -1.30
CA THR A 59 13.06 3.56 -1.27
C THR A 59 13.42 3.04 -2.67
N ARG A 60 14.40 2.14 -2.75
CA ARG A 60 14.78 1.46 -4.00
C ARG A 60 14.63 -0.06 -3.87
N ILE A 61 14.19 -0.70 -4.96
CA ILE A 61 14.09 -2.17 -5.06
C ILE A 61 15.35 -2.74 -5.70
N PHE A 62 15.92 -2.03 -6.67
CA PHE A 62 17.12 -2.42 -7.41
C PHE A 62 18.26 -1.41 -7.17
N ALA A 63 19.49 -1.86 -7.33
CA ALA A 63 20.63 -0.97 -7.25
C ALA A 63 20.57 0.10 -8.36
N THR A 64 20.88 1.34 -8.01
CA THR A 64 20.90 2.49 -8.91
C THR A 64 22.35 2.94 -9.14
N ASP A 65 22.65 3.45 -10.34
CA ASP A 65 23.95 4.03 -10.70
C ASP A 65 23.83 5.45 -11.26
N SER A 66 22.59 5.95 -11.41
CA SER A 66 22.29 7.29 -11.92
C SER A 66 21.94 8.29 -10.82
N GLU A 67 22.03 7.91 -9.55
CA GLU A 67 21.57 8.66 -8.39
C GLU A 67 22.10 10.09 -8.36
N GLN A 68 23.43 10.28 -8.42
CA GLN A 68 24.04 11.61 -8.38
C GLN A 68 23.60 12.48 -9.56
N LYS A 69 23.44 11.91 -10.75
CA LYS A 69 22.99 12.68 -11.92
C LYS A 69 21.54 13.15 -11.77
N ILE A 70 20.69 12.31 -11.19
CA ILE A 70 19.29 12.63 -10.94
C ILE A 70 19.20 13.69 -9.85
N GLU A 71 19.97 13.56 -8.77
CA GLU A 71 20.08 14.57 -7.73
C GLU A 71 20.55 15.91 -8.29
N ASP A 72 21.61 15.91 -9.12
CA ASP A 72 22.11 17.12 -9.78
C ASP A 72 21.03 17.80 -10.64
N ALA A 73 20.26 16.99 -11.41
CA ALA A 73 19.16 17.51 -12.23
C ALA A 73 18.00 18.06 -11.38
N LEU A 74 17.62 17.33 -10.32
CA LEU A 74 16.61 17.80 -9.36
C LEU A 74 17.05 19.09 -8.67
N ASN A 75 18.32 19.22 -8.32
CA ASN A 75 18.87 20.40 -7.65
C ASN A 75 18.82 21.66 -8.54
N VAL A 76 18.82 21.52 -9.88
CA VAL A 76 18.53 22.67 -10.77
C VAL A 76 17.13 23.20 -10.53
N ILE A 77 16.14 22.32 -10.38
CA ILE A 77 14.73 22.70 -10.12
C ILE A 77 14.58 23.19 -8.68
N MET A 78 15.15 22.48 -7.70
CA MET A 78 15.00 22.78 -6.27
C MET A 78 15.56 24.14 -5.88
N ARG A 79 16.72 24.53 -6.44
CA ARG A 79 17.27 25.90 -6.23
C ARG A 79 16.29 26.98 -6.68
N LYS A 80 15.56 26.76 -7.77
CA LYS A 80 14.63 27.73 -8.33
C LYS A 80 13.28 27.72 -7.60
N GLU A 81 12.68 26.56 -7.40
CA GLU A 81 11.30 26.41 -6.92
C GLU A 81 11.22 26.32 -5.39
N ALA A 82 12.20 25.69 -4.73
CA ALA A 82 12.23 25.47 -3.29
C ALA A 82 13.22 26.38 -2.54
N GLN A 83 14.13 27.05 -3.26
CA GLN A 83 15.25 27.77 -2.66
C GLN A 83 16.02 26.88 -1.66
N ALA A 84 16.28 25.65 -2.08
CA ALA A 84 16.97 24.62 -1.33
C ALA A 84 17.75 23.72 -2.29
N GLU A 85 18.64 22.91 -1.77
CA GLU A 85 19.21 21.75 -2.43
C GLU A 85 18.70 20.48 -1.73
N ILE A 86 18.72 19.34 -2.42
CA ILE A 86 18.41 18.05 -1.83
C ILE A 86 19.64 17.15 -1.85
N ASP A 87 19.69 16.26 -0.86
CA ASP A 87 20.58 15.09 -0.77
C ASP A 87 19.70 13.84 -0.78
N LEU A 88 19.78 13.04 -1.86
CA LEU A 88 18.97 11.84 -2.03
C LEU A 88 19.58 10.69 -1.21
N VAL A 89 18.84 10.19 -0.22
CA VAL A 89 19.28 9.12 0.68
C VAL A 89 18.59 7.81 0.29
N PRO A 90 19.30 6.86 -0.33
CA PRO A 90 18.72 5.59 -0.75
C PRO A 90 18.43 4.67 0.43
N VAL A 91 17.24 4.06 0.42
CA VAL A 91 16.80 3.07 1.40
C VAL A 91 16.45 1.79 0.67
N ASP A 92 17.19 0.72 0.88
CA ASP A 92 16.93 -0.57 0.24
C ASP A 92 15.66 -1.21 0.80
N PHE A 93 14.72 -1.57 -0.07
CA PHE A 93 13.43 -2.16 0.29
C PHE A 93 13.57 -3.38 1.22
N SER A 94 14.57 -4.23 1.01
CA SER A 94 14.80 -5.43 1.81
C SER A 94 15.23 -5.16 3.26
N SER A 95 15.76 -3.97 3.56
CA SER A 95 16.28 -3.58 4.88
C SER A 95 15.68 -2.28 5.41
N MET A 96 14.64 -1.77 4.75
CA MET A 96 14.11 -0.44 5.03
C MET A 96 13.63 -0.24 6.47
N ASN A 97 13.01 -1.24 7.11
CA ASN A 97 12.61 -1.14 8.52
C ASN A 97 13.79 -0.83 9.45
N THR A 98 14.91 -1.51 9.25
CA THR A 98 16.12 -1.28 10.06
C THR A 98 16.73 0.08 9.76
N GLN A 99 16.81 0.44 8.47
CA GLN A 99 17.42 1.70 8.03
C GLN A 99 16.58 2.90 8.50
N PHE A 100 15.26 2.89 8.32
CA PHE A 100 14.40 3.98 8.81
C PHE A 100 14.46 4.11 10.34
N ASN A 101 14.46 3.00 11.08
CA ASN A 101 14.58 3.06 12.53
C ASN A 101 15.87 3.76 12.99
N LEU A 102 16.98 3.62 12.26
CA LEU A 102 18.22 4.34 12.54
C LEU A 102 18.14 5.81 12.14
N MET A 103 17.66 6.10 10.94
CA MET A 103 17.58 7.46 10.37
C MET A 103 16.58 8.36 11.11
N LEU A 104 15.55 7.78 11.74
CA LEU A 104 14.51 8.49 12.49
C LEU A 104 14.84 8.66 13.98
N THR A 105 16.12 8.58 14.36
CA THR A 105 16.59 8.83 15.75
C THR A 105 17.11 10.24 15.98
N GLY A 106 17.26 11.07 14.93
CA GLY A 106 17.77 12.44 15.05
C GLY A 106 19.29 12.56 15.23
N GLY A 107 20.07 11.55 14.78
CA GLY A 107 21.54 11.57 14.80
C GLY A 107 22.15 12.17 13.52
N GLU A 108 23.47 11.99 13.34
CA GLU A 108 24.21 12.49 12.16
C GLU A 108 23.68 11.93 10.82
N ASP A 109 23.11 10.72 10.84
CA ASP A 109 22.50 10.07 9.66
C ASP A 109 21.01 10.37 9.51
N SER A 110 20.46 11.35 10.26
CA SER A 110 19.04 11.71 10.18
C SER A 110 18.64 12.20 8.80
N ILE A 111 17.37 12.03 8.49
CA ILE A 111 16.73 12.46 7.24
C ILE A 111 15.68 13.54 7.55
N ASP A 112 15.43 14.44 6.59
CA ASP A 112 14.46 15.52 6.76
C ASP A 112 13.09 15.16 6.21
N ILE A 113 13.06 14.47 5.06
CA ILE A 113 11.85 14.06 4.35
C ILE A 113 11.92 12.56 4.09
N PHE A 114 10.80 11.87 4.30
CA PHE A 114 10.65 10.46 3.95
C PHE A 114 9.19 10.10 3.66
N SER A 115 8.99 8.98 2.96
CA SER A 115 7.66 8.36 2.84
C SER A 115 7.53 7.19 3.79
N SER A 116 6.46 7.18 4.59
CA SER A 116 6.07 5.98 5.34
C SER A 116 5.25 5.04 4.45
N PHE A 117 5.18 3.79 4.89
CA PHE A 117 4.45 2.72 4.22
C PHE A 117 3.47 2.07 5.21
N TRP A 118 2.60 1.20 4.72
CA TRP A 118 1.60 0.49 5.52
C TRP A 118 2.14 -0.21 6.79
N TYR A 119 3.43 -0.57 6.83
CA TYR A 119 4.10 -1.20 8.00
C TYR A 119 4.75 -0.18 8.95
N MET A 120 4.67 1.12 8.64
CA MET A 120 5.13 2.24 9.47
C MET A 120 3.94 3.17 9.76
N PRO A 121 3.00 2.79 10.63
CA PRO A 121 1.82 3.61 10.88
C PRO A 121 2.19 5.00 11.40
N MET A 122 1.54 6.02 10.87
CA MET A 122 1.76 7.42 11.28
C MET A 122 1.56 7.60 12.79
N SER A 123 0.60 6.91 13.40
CA SER A 123 0.35 6.95 14.83
C SER A 123 1.57 6.51 15.66
N THR A 124 2.30 5.48 15.22
CA THR A 124 3.53 5.02 15.87
C THR A 124 4.66 6.06 15.74
N LEU A 125 4.84 6.61 14.54
CA LEU A 125 5.85 7.65 14.28
C LEU A 125 5.56 8.92 15.11
N TYR A 126 4.28 9.28 15.21
CA TYR A 126 3.81 10.39 16.04
C TYR A 126 4.07 10.14 17.53
N ALA A 127 3.69 8.97 18.05
CA ALA A 127 3.90 8.61 19.45
C ALA A 127 5.39 8.61 19.84
N ASN A 128 6.27 8.29 18.89
CA ASN A 128 7.73 8.36 19.05
C ASN A 128 8.28 9.79 18.93
N GLY A 129 7.46 10.80 18.63
CA GLY A 129 7.89 12.19 18.46
C GLY A 129 8.75 12.43 17.22
N GLN A 130 8.63 11.59 16.19
CA GLN A 130 9.48 11.62 14.99
C GLN A 130 8.98 12.57 13.89
N LEU A 131 7.72 13.04 13.99
CA LEU A 131 7.05 13.82 12.95
C LEU A 131 6.91 15.30 13.33
N ALA A 132 7.09 16.19 12.36
CA ALA A 132 6.77 17.61 12.49
C ALA A 132 5.28 17.85 12.20
N PRO A 133 4.60 18.79 12.93
CA PRO A 133 3.29 19.27 12.55
C PRO A 133 3.40 20.13 11.28
N LEU A 134 2.45 19.99 10.35
CA LEU A 134 2.53 20.57 9.01
C LEU A 134 1.56 21.73 8.77
N ASN A 135 0.61 22.05 9.67
CA ASN A 135 -0.43 23.04 9.40
C ASN A 135 0.13 24.43 9.01
N ASP A 136 1.07 24.96 9.81
CA ASP A 136 1.67 26.27 9.53
C ASP A 136 2.53 26.23 8.26
N LEU A 137 3.24 25.13 8.03
CA LEU A 137 4.07 24.93 6.83
C LEU A 137 3.20 24.82 5.57
N LEU A 138 2.07 24.13 5.65
CA LEU A 138 1.09 24.06 4.54
C LEU A 138 0.48 25.42 4.24
N ALA A 139 0.16 26.19 5.26
CA ALA A 139 -0.40 27.54 5.09
C ALA A 139 0.58 28.51 4.45
N SER A 140 1.88 28.41 4.77
CA SER A 140 2.90 29.32 4.24
C SER A 140 3.48 28.87 2.90
N ASP A 141 3.83 27.58 2.77
CA ASP A 141 4.64 27.07 1.67
C ASP A 141 4.00 25.88 0.90
N GLY A 142 2.88 25.33 1.38
CA GLY A 142 2.25 24.13 0.85
C GLY A 142 0.95 24.34 0.06
N GLN A 143 0.58 25.56 -0.32
CA GLN A 143 -0.74 25.88 -0.90
C GLN A 143 -1.10 25.01 -2.11
N GLY A 144 -0.21 24.84 -3.07
CA GLY A 144 -0.45 24.02 -4.27
C GLY A 144 -0.67 22.53 -3.96
N ILE A 145 -0.21 22.04 -2.80
CA ILE A 145 -0.49 20.67 -2.34
C ILE A 145 -1.95 20.53 -1.95
N LEU A 146 -2.48 21.49 -1.17
CA LEU A 146 -3.88 21.46 -0.72
C LEU A 146 -4.85 21.42 -1.90
N ASP A 147 -4.55 22.12 -2.98
CA ASP A 147 -5.39 22.21 -4.17
C ASP A 147 -5.56 20.84 -4.88
N LEU A 148 -4.55 19.97 -4.81
CA LEU A 148 -4.61 18.62 -5.40
C LEU A 148 -5.69 17.72 -4.75
N PHE A 149 -5.98 17.94 -3.46
CA PHE A 149 -6.91 17.10 -2.71
C PHE A 149 -8.36 17.60 -2.75
N ASN A 150 -8.64 18.73 -3.43
CA ASN A 150 -10.01 19.25 -3.57
C ASN A 150 -10.98 18.25 -4.23
N ASP A 151 -10.48 17.42 -5.14
CA ASP A 151 -11.29 16.41 -5.85
C ASP A 151 -11.50 15.11 -5.06
N VAL A 152 -10.80 14.94 -3.94
CA VAL A 152 -10.85 13.74 -3.07
C VAL A 152 -11.03 14.13 -1.59
N PRO A 153 -12.18 14.75 -1.24
CA PRO A 153 -12.40 15.29 0.09
C PRO A 153 -12.27 14.20 1.17
N GLY A 154 -11.67 14.55 2.29
CA GLY A 154 -11.44 13.65 3.42
C GLY A 154 -10.13 12.87 3.37
N VAL A 155 -9.46 12.78 2.21
CA VAL A 155 -8.21 12.03 2.07
C VAL A 155 -7.04 12.71 2.81
N LEU A 156 -6.89 14.03 2.64
CA LEU A 156 -5.84 14.76 3.33
C LEU A 156 -6.05 14.72 4.85
N GLU A 157 -7.29 14.83 5.31
CA GLU A 157 -7.69 14.77 6.71
C GLU A 157 -7.35 13.43 7.39
N CYS A 158 -7.15 12.36 6.62
CA CYS A 158 -6.69 11.06 7.15
C CYS A 158 -5.30 11.13 7.80
N SER A 159 -4.49 12.13 7.44
CA SER A 159 -3.16 12.35 8.01
C SER A 159 -3.15 13.30 9.22
N GLN A 160 -4.30 13.57 9.82
CA GLN A 160 -4.42 14.37 11.03
C GLN A 160 -4.39 13.53 12.31
N ILE A 161 -3.71 14.06 13.32
CA ILE A 161 -3.84 13.66 14.73
C ILE A 161 -4.09 14.95 15.52
N ASP A 162 -5.15 14.99 16.32
CA ASP A 162 -5.55 16.16 17.12
C ASP A 162 -5.67 17.46 16.28
N GLY A 163 -6.16 17.36 15.04
CA GLY A 163 -6.36 18.49 14.14
C GLY A 163 -5.09 19.04 13.48
N GLN A 164 -3.94 18.38 13.67
CA GLN A 164 -2.68 18.72 13.03
C GLN A 164 -2.32 17.66 11.99
N TYR A 165 -1.93 18.08 10.80
CA TYR A 165 -1.36 17.20 9.78
C TYR A 165 0.05 16.77 10.17
N TYR A 166 0.35 15.48 10.05
CA TYR A 166 1.67 14.90 10.28
C TYR A 166 2.21 14.15 9.06
N GLY A 167 1.47 14.14 7.98
CA GLY A 167 1.86 13.55 6.71
C GLY A 167 1.05 14.11 5.56
N LEU A 168 1.51 13.86 4.35
CA LEU A 168 0.85 14.23 3.10
C LEU A 168 0.65 12.95 2.28
N PRO A 169 -0.60 12.53 1.98
CA PRO A 169 -0.84 11.36 1.16
C PRO A 169 -0.22 11.51 -0.23
N SER A 170 0.43 10.48 -0.75
CA SER A 170 0.76 10.43 -2.18
C SER A 170 -0.52 10.62 -2.99
N TYR A 171 -0.50 11.51 -3.98
CA TYR A 171 -1.65 11.68 -4.87
C TYR A 171 -1.69 10.51 -5.86
N GLY A 172 -2.61 9.59 -5.61
CA GLY A 172 -2.75 8.32 -6.32
C GLY A 172 -4.15 7.72 -6.18
N PRO A 173 -4.33 6.45 -6.52
CA PRO A 173 -5.61 5.77 -6.33
C PRO A 173 -5.84 5.45 -4.84
N TYR A 174 -7.00 5.85 -4.30
CA TYR A 174 -7.35 5.68 -2.89
C TYR A 174 -8.33 4.53 -2.62
N ALA A 175 -8.84 3.88 -3.66
CA ALA A 175 -9.66 2.69 -3.53
C ALA A 175 -9.02 1.55 -4.32
N SER A 176 -9.02 0.35 -3.74
CA SER A 176 -8.49 -0.85 -4.40
C SER A 176 -9.44 -2.01 -4.13
N PRO A 177 -10.58 -2.06 -4.86
CA PRO A 177 -11.53 -3.14 -4.70
C PRO A 177 -10.90 -4.51 -4.97
N MET A 178 -11.50 -5.53 -4.41
CA MET A 178 -11.14 -6.91 -4.70
C MET A 178 -11.49 -7.25 -6.15
N ILE A 179 -10.60 -7.97 -6.81
CA ILE A 179 -10.83 -8.52 -8.15
C ILE A 179 -10.60 -10.03 -8.15
N TYR A 180 -11.21 -10.71 -9.11
CA TYR A 180 -10.78 -12.02 -9.55
C TYR A 180 -10.47 -11.96 -11.03
N VAL A 181 -9.30 -12.46 -11.43
CA VAL A 181 -8.83 -12.48 -12.82
C VAL A 181 -8.41 -13.89 -13.23
N VAL A 182 -8.61 -14.21 -14.49
CA VAL A 182 -8.33 -15.55 -15.06
C VAL A 182 -7.94 -15.46 -16.53
N LYS A 183 -7.18 -16.42 -17.02
CA LYS A 183 -6.86 -16.55 -18.44
C LYS A 183 -8.12 -16.67 -19.30
N GLU A 184 -8.16 -15.89 -20.36
CA GLU A 184 -9.32 -15.78 -21.26
C GLU A 184 -9.68 -17.13 -21.88
N GLY A 185 -8.67 -17.96 -22.21
CA GLY A 185 -8.90 -19.31 -22.75
C GLY A 185 -9.75 -20.19 -21.84
N SER A 186 -9.47 -20.19 -20.54
CA SER A 186 -10.24 -20.96 -19.54
C SER A 186 -11.64 -20.40 -19.34
N SER A 187 -11.79 -19.08 -19.35
CA SER A 187 -13.09 -18.41 -19.28
C SER A 187 -13.99 -18.76 -20.48
N LYS A 188 -13.44 -18.71 -21.71
CA LYS A 188 -14.14 -19.04 -22.94
C LYS A 188 -14.58 -20.52 -22.99
N ALA A 189 -13.73 -21.43 -22.48
CA ALA A 189 -14.07 -22.87 -22.42
C ALA A 189 -15.32 -23.14 -21.58
N ALA A 190 -15.56 -22.34 -20.54
CA ALA A 190 -16.71 -22.42 -19.65
C ALA A 190 -17.84 -21.44 -20.01
N ASN A 191 -17.66 -20.60 -21.02
CA ASN A 191 -18.62 -19.59 -21.47
C ASN A 191 -19.06 -18.65 -20.34
N ILE A 192 -18.09 -18.12 -19.55
CA ILE A 192 -18.37 -17.22 -18.43
C ILE A 192 -18.67 -15.80 -18.92
N ASP A 193 -19.80 -15.23 -18.45
CA ASP A 193 -20.13 -13.81 -18.60
C ASP A 193 -19.69 -13.02 -17.35
N TRP A 194 -18.52 -12.40 -17.43
CA TRP A 194 -17.94 -11.64 -16.32
C TRP A 194 -18.74 -10.38 -15.95
N SER A 195 -19.58 -9.86 -16.86
CA SER A 195 -20.43 -8.71 -16.55
C SER A 195 -21.51 -9.02 -15.49
N SER A 196 -21.87 -10.29 -15.36
CA SER A 196 -22.84 -10.78 -14.37
C SER A 196 -22.23 -11.17 -13.02
N VAL A 197 -20.90 -11.27 -12.92
CA VAL A 197 -20.19 -11.69 -11.71
C VAL A 197 -19.97 -10.48 -10.81
N LYS A 198 -20.54 -10.50 -9.58
CA LYS A 198 -20.51 -9.38 -8.63
C LYS A 198 -20.16 -9.79 -7.20
N THR A 199 -20.35 -11.05 -6.84
CA THR A 199 -20.20 -11.57 -5.50
C THR A 199 -19.19 -12.73 -5.46
N LEU A 200 -18.77 -13.12 -4.28
CA LEU A 200 -17.92 -14.29 -4.09
C LEU A 200 -18.63 -15.58 -4.53
N ASP A 201 -19.95 -15.67 -4.34
CA ASP A 201 -20.75 -16.81 -4.78
C ASP A 201 -20.82 -16.91 -6.31
N ASP A 202 -20.87 -15.76 -7.00
CA ASP A 202 -20.81 -15.72 -8.47
C ASP A 202 -19.43 -16.21 -8.96
N ILE A 203 -18.35 -15.77 -8.29
CA ILE A 203 -16.99 -16.27 -8.55
C ILE A 203 -16.94 -17.79 -8.37
N THR A 204 -17.46 -18.31 -7.27
CA THR A 204 -17.49 -19.76 -7.00
C THR A 204 -18.25 -20.50 -8.09
N THR A 205 -19.40 -19.97 -8.54
CA THR A 205 -20.16 -20.54 -9.65
C THR A 205 -19.34 -20.59 -10.94
N ALA A 206 -18.63 -19.50 -11.26
CA ALA A 206 -17.74 -19.43 -12.42
C ALA A 206 -16.56 -20.42 -12.30
N LEU A 207 -15.95 -20.51 -11.11
CA LEU A 207 -14.85 -21.44 -10.83
C LEU A 207 -15.24 -22.90 -11.02
N VAL A 208 -16.42 -23.29 -10.51
CA VAL A 208 -16.96 -24.66 -10.69
C VAL A 208 -17.19 -24.94 -12.17
N ALA A 209 -17.79 -24.02 -12.92
CA ALA A 209 -18.01 -24.17 -14.35
C ALA A 209 -16.69 -24.29 -15.13
N MET A 210 -15.69 -23.48 -14.82
CA MET A 210 -14.37 -23.56 -15.44
C MET A 210 -13.64 -24.87 -15.09
N LYS A 211 -13.76 -25.35 -13.86
CA LYS A 211 -13.21 -26.65 -13.44
C LYS A 211 -13.85 -27.82 -14.18
N GLN A 212 -15.16 -27.77 -14.40
CA GLN A 212 -15.88 -28.79 -15.19
C GLN A 212 -15.48 -28.77 -16.67
N ALA A 213 -15.26 -27.59 -17.25
CA ALA A 213 -14.80 -27.44 -18.63
C ALA A 213 -13.31 -27.81 -18.81
N SER A 214 -12.50 -27.69 -17.76
CA SER A 214 -11.06 -27.95 -17.77
C SER A 214 -10.63 -28.67 -16.49
N PRO A 215 -10.90 -29.97 -16.35
CA PRO A 215 -10.70 -30.74 -15.11
C PRO A 215 -9.24 -30.85 -14.64
N ASP A 216 -8.28 -30.68 -15.54
CA ASP A 216 -6.84 -30.75 -15.30
C ASP A 216 -6.26 -29.39 -14.81
N LYS A 217 -7.06 -28.33 -14.84
CA LYS A 217 -6.63 -26.99 -14.46
C LYS A 217 -7.03 -26.64 -13.02
N TYR A 218 -6.26 -25.71 -12.43
CA TYR A 218 -6.55 -25.11 -11.13
C TYR A 218 -6.82 -23.62 -11.29
N PHE A 219 -7.69 -23.06 -10.45
CA PHE A 219 -8.20 -21.71 -10.60
C PHE A 219 -7.96 -20.82 -9.39
N VAL A 220 -7.59 -21.38 -8.26
CA VAL A 220 -7.29 -20.65 -7.03
C VAL A 220 -5.94 -21.14 -6.51
N PRO A 221 -4.95 -20.25 -6.34
CA PRO A 221 -3.72 -20.58 -5.62
C PRO A 221 -4.01 -20.67 -4.11
N GLY A 222 -3.22 -21.45 -3.37
CA GLY A 222 -3.22 -21.37 -1.91
C GLY A 222 -2.87 -19.94 -1.47
N ALA A 223 -3.60 -19.43 -0.49
CA ALA A 223 -3.37 -18.09 0.01
C ALA A 223 -2.20 -18.09 1.01
N THR A 224 -1.25 -17.22 0.77
CA THR A 224 -0.22 -16.87 1.77
C THR A 224 -0.56 -15.57 2.47
N GLN A 225 -1.62 -14.86 2.01
CA GLN A 225 -2.10 -13.58 2.48
C GLN A 225 -3.64 -13.51 2.36
N THR A 226 -4.22 -12.45 2.90
CA THR A 226 -5.66 -12.22 3.01
C THR A 226 -6.33 -11.73 1.73
N TYR A 227 -6.09 -12.34 0.57
CA TYR A 227 -6.61 -11.87 -0.72
C TYR A 227 -8.13 -12.04 -0.92
N TRP A 228 -8.79 -12.84 -0.08
CA TRP A 228 -10.24 -13.07 -0.16
C TRP A 228 -11.05 -12.19 0.78
N ILE A 229 -10.42 -11.18 1.39
CA ILE A 229 -11.15 -10.23 2.23
C ILE A 229 -11.71 -9.12 1.34
N PRO A 230 -13.02 -8.88 1.35
CA PRO A 230 -13.63 -7.78 0.63
C PRO A 230 -13.01 -6.44 1.03
N LYS A 231 -12.77 -5.57 0.06
CA LYS A 231 -12.26 -4.21 0.28
C LYS A 231 -13.38 -3.16 0.32
N ASP A 232 -14.62 -3.60 0.40
CA ASP A 232 -15.81 -2.81 0.70
C ASP A 232 -16.16 -2.77 2.19
N ILE A 233 -15.32 -3.36 3.05
CA ILE A 233 -15.35 -3.21 4.52
C ILE A 233 -14.25 -2.25 4.97
N ASP A 234 -14.45 -1.57 6.12
CA ASP A 234 -13.40 -0.74 6.72
C ASP A 234 -12.81 -1.45 7.94
N TYR A 235 -11.53 -1.80 7.86
CA TYR A 235 -10.79 -2.48 8.94
C TYR A 235 -10.15 -1.51 9.93
N LEU A 236 -10.45 -0.21 9.83
CA LEU A 236 -10.05 0.82 10.79
C LEU A 236 -8.53 0.81 11.08
N GLY A 237 -7.72 0.60 10.03
CA GLY A 237 -6.26 0.60 10.10
C GLY A 237 -5.61 -0.66 10.67
N ASP A 238 -6.39 -1.71 11.00
CA ASP A 238 -5.87 -2.95 11.58
C ASP A 238 -5.86 -4.10 10.56
N THR A 239 -4.67 -4.46 10.10
CA THR A 239 -4.46 -5.51 9.09
C THR A 239 -4.83 -6.92 9.55
N ASN A 240 -5.09 -7.13 10.86
CA ASN A 240 -5.58 -8.40 11.40
C ASN A 240 -7.11 -8.44 11.54
N TYR A 241 -7.82 -7.40 11.10
CA TYR A 241 -9.28 -7.32 11.11
C TYR A 241 -9.90 -7.51 12.51
N LEU A 242 -9.21 -7.05 13.54
CA LEU A 242 -9.67 -7.08 14.94
C LEU A 242 -10.64 -5.93 15.21
N GLY A 243 -11.87 -6.10 14.75
CA GLY A 243 -12.91 -5.07 14.75
C GLY A 243 -12.94 -4.26 13.47
N VAL A 244 -14.02 -4.40 12.71
CA VAL A 244 -14.22 -3.78 11.38
C VAL A 244 -15.62 -3.17 11.27
N LEU A 245 -15.81 -2.27 10.30
CA LEU A 245 -17.14 -1.86 9.83
C LEU A 245 -17.50 -2.71 8.61
N LEU A 246 -18.53 -3.54 8.71
CA LEU A 246 -19.00 -4.38 7.60
C LEU A 246 -19.83 -3.59 6.58
N ASP A 247 -20.47 -2.52 7.00
CA ASP A 247 -21.22 -1.59 6.14
C ASP A 247 -20.76 -0.15 6.43
N PRO A 248 -19.52 0.20 5.99
CA PRO A 248 -18.90 1.47 6.35
C PRO A 248 -19.56 2.68 5.71
N LEU A 249 -20.51 2.47 4.79
CA LEU A 249 -21.30 3.53 4.16
C LEU A 249 -22.56 3.90 4.97
N ASN A 250 -23.07 2.99 5.82
CA ASN A 250 -24.34 3.17 6.52
C ASN A 250 -24.25 2.90 8.02
N SER A 251 -23.16 2.29 8.51
CA SER A 251 -22.99 1.91 9.92
C SER A 251 -21.60 2.24 10.43
N THR A 252 -21.53 2.71 11.67
CA THR A 252 -20.30 2.93 12.44
C THR A 252 -20.11 1.88 13.53
N GLN A 253 -20.88 0.79 13.49
CA GLN A 253 -20.77 -0.30 14.44
C GLN A 253 -19.54 -1.16 14.16
N VAL A 254 -18.62 -1.20 15.12
CA VAL A 254 -17.43 -2.06 15.05
C VAL A 254 -17.81 -3.49 15.47
N VAL A 255 -17.53 -4.46 14.61
CA VAL A 255 -17.90 -5.86 14.84
C VAL A 255 -16.72 -6.81 14.67
N ASN A 256 -16.88 -8.03 15.21
CA ASN A 256 -15.91 -9.11 15.01
C ASN A 256 -16.02 -9.68 13.59
N TYR A 257 -15.02 -9.44 12.74
CA TYR A 257 -14.96 -9.97 11.39
C TYR A 257 -15.07 -11.51 11.34
N TYR A 258 -14.41 -12.20 12.28
CA TYR A 258 -14.34 -13.66 12.33
C TYR A 258 -15.61 -14.35 12.82
N GLU A 259 -16.61 -13.58 13.25
CA GLU A 259 -17.97 -14.04 13.56
C GLU A 259 -19.01 -13.49 12.57
N SER A 260 -18.57 -12.79 11.53
CA SER A 260 -19.46 -12.16 10.56
C SER A 260 -19.95 -13.12 9.47
N ASP A 261 -21.08 -12.79 8.86
CA ASP A 261 -21.61 -13.50 7.70
C ASP A 261 -20.60 -13.45 6.52
N TYR A 262 -19.77 -12.40 6.41
CA TYR A 262 -18.70 -12.32 5.41
C TYR A 262 -17.68 -13.44 5.56
N PHE A 263 -17.21 -13.68 6.78
CA PHE A 263 -16.22 -14.71 7.03
C PHE A 263 -16.82 -16.11 6.88
N MET A 264 -18.08 -16.30 7.33
CA MET A 264 -18.81 -17.55 7.13
C MET A 264 -18.99 -17.86 5.63
N ASN A 265 -19.44 -16.87 4.85
CA ASN A 265 -19.61 -17.01 3.41
C ASN A 265 -18.27 -17.37 2.72
N LEU A 266 -17.15 -16.77 3.13
CA LEU A 266 -15.83 -17.15 2.60
C LEU A 266 -15.55 -18.64 2.86
N LEU A 267 -15.76 -19.14 4.08
CA LEU A 267 -15.48 -20.54 4.42
C LEU A 267 -16.41 -21.51 3.69
N ASP A 268 -17.68 -21.15 3.48
CA ASP A 268 -18.61 -21.93 2.68
C ASP A 268 -18.14 -22.04 1.22
N ASN A 269 -17.66 -20.96 0.64
CA ASN A 269 -17.09 -20.94 -0.70
C ASN A 269 -15.78 -21.77 -0.77
N VAL A 270 -14.89 -21.63 0.21
CA VAL A 270 -13.67 -22.42 0.32
C VAL A 270 -13.99 -23.93 0.35
N LYS A 271 -15.01 -24.34 1.09
CA LYS A 271 -15.48 -25.72 1.10
C LYS A 271 -15.88 -26.20 -0.29
N VAL A 272 -16.65 -25.41 -1.04
CA VAL A 272 -17.01 -25.72 -2.42
C VAL A 272 -15.77 -25.85 -3.31
N TRP A 273 -14.76 -24.99 -3.12
CA TRP A 273 -13.53 -25.03 -3.91
C TRP A 273 -12.70 -26.28 -3.63
N VAL A 274 -12.64 -26.72 -2.37
CA VAL A 274 -11.98 -27.98 -1.97
C VAL A 274 -12.70 -29.17 -2.57
N ASP A 275 -14.03 -29.25 -2.37
CA ASP A 275 -14.87 -30.37 -2.83
C ASP A 275 -14.82 -30.53 -4.36
N ASN A 276 -14.59 -29.47 -5.12
CA ASN A 276 -14.48 -29.48 -6.57
C ASN A 276 -13.03 -29.52 -7.10
N GLY A 277 -12.02 -29.55 -6.24
CA GLY A 277 -10.60 -29.56 -6.63
C GLY A 277 -10.16 -28.31 -7.38
N ILE A 278 -10.67 -27.14 -6.99
CA ILE A 278 -10.40 -25.84 -7.61
C ILE A 278 -9.04 -25.32 -7.18
N PHE A 279 -8.66 -25.55 -5.92
CA PHE A 279 -7.32 -25.24 -5.42
C PHE A 279 -6.25 -26.10 -6.08
N ASN A 280 -5.06 -25.51 -6.29
CA ASN A 280 -3.88 -26.31 -6.59
C ASN A 280 -3.26 -26.81 -5.27
N PRO A 281 -3.23 -28.12 -5.01
CA PRO A 281 -2.68 -28.68 -3.77
C PRO A 281 -1.19 -28.41 -3.58
N ASP A 282 -0.44 -28.19 -4.68
CA ASP A 282 0.99 -27.90 -4.61
C ASP A 282 1.29 -26.46 -4.17
N THR A 283 0.28 -25.57 -4.18
CA THR A 283 0.44 -24.16 -3.75
C THR A 283 0.10 -23.94 -2.29
N MET A 284 -0.53 -24.89 -1.63
CA MET A 284 -0.93 -24.78 -0.21
C MET A 284 0.27 -24.61 0.74
N SER A 285 1.44 -25.12 0.35
CA SER A 285 2.71 -24.94 1.06
C SER A 285 3.67 -23.96 0.39
N ASN A 286 3.24 -23.28 -0.67
CA ASN A 286 4.11 -22.44 -1.48
C ASN A 286 4.00 -20.98 -1.07
N THR A 287 5.13 -20.34 -0.84
CA THR A 287 5.23 -18.91 -0.47
C THR A 287 5.12 -17.95 -1.65
N ASN A 288 4.78 -18.43 -2.86
CA ASN A 288 4.68 -17.57 -4.03
C ASN A 288 3.46 -16.62 -3.93
N PRO A 289 3.62 -15.34 -4.28
CA PRO A 289 2.50 -14.42 -4.44
C PRO A 289 1.47 -14.96 -5.43
N THR A 290 0.20 -14.72 -5.17
CA THR A 290 -0.93 -15.29 -5.94
C THR A 290 -0.87 -14.98 -7.44
N LEU A 291 -0.52 -13.76 -7.85
CA LEU A 291 -0.31 -13.36 -9.25
C LEU A 291 0.82 -14.13 -9.94
N MET A 292 1.90 -14.44 -9.23
CA MET A 292 2.99 -15.26 -9.75
C MET A 292 2.56 -16.69 -10.05
N SER A 293 1.60 -17.23 -9.31
CA SER A 293 1.04 -18.57 -9.60
C SER A 293 0.42 -18.63 -11.00
N VAL A 294 -0.25 -17.57 -11.45
CA VAL A 294 -0.79 -17.49 -12.82
C VAL A 294 0.34 -17.29 -13.84
N GLN A 295 1.29 -16.43 -13.54
CA GLN A 295 2.45 -16.15 -14.41
C GLN A 295 3.28 -17.41 -14.66
N PHE A 296 3.45 -18.27 -13.65
CA PHE A 296 4.17 -19.53 -13.78
C PHE A 296 3.31 -20.69 -14.33
N GLY A 297 2.03 -20.44 -14.61
CA GLY A 297 1.11 -21.46 -15.10
C GLY A 297 0.74 -22.51 -14.05
N ILE A 298 0.86 -22.18 -12.77
CA ILE A 298 0.48 -23.06 -11.64
C ILE A 298 -1.04 -23.04 -11.48
N THR A 299 -1.66 -21.86 -11.64
CA THR A 299 -3.12 -21.70 -11.70
C THR A 299 -3.52 -20.90 -12.94
N GLU A 300 -4.77 -20.99 -13.34
CA GLU A 300 -5.31 -20.26 -14.48
C GLU A 300 -5.84 -18.87 -14.05
N GLY A 301 -6.18 -18.70 -12.77
CA GLY A 301 -6.71 -17.47 -12.21
C GLY A 301 -6.25 -17.22 -10.79
N THR A 302 -6.57 -16.03 -10.27
CA THR A 302 -6.18 -15.58 -8.94
C THR A 302 -7.06 -14.44 -8.45
N PRO A 303 -7.36 -14.36 -7.15
CA PRO A 303 -7.84 -13.12 -6.54
C PRO A 303 -6.74 -12.07 -6.47
N GLY A 304 -7.11 -10.82 -6.35
CA GLY A 304 -6.19 -9.70 -6.17
C GLY A 304 -6.93 -8.42 -5.82
N TYR A 305 -6.19 -7.32 -5.83
CA TYR A 305 -6.71 -5.98 -5.62
C TYR A 305 -6.14 -5.05 -6.68
N CYS A 306 -6.97 -4.18 -7.25
CA CYS A 306 -6.52 -3.11 -8.12
C CYS A 306 -7.46 -1.91 -8.02
N TRP A 307 -6.97 -0.73 -8.37
CA TRP A 307 -7.77 0.49 -8.36
C TRP A 307 -8.74 0.58 -9.53
N ASN A 308 -8.42 -0.10 -10.64
CA ASN A 308 -9.26 -0.15 -11.85
C ASN A 308 -8.99 -1.46 -12.60
N LEU A 309 -10.02 -2.29 -12.76
CA LEU A 309 -9.89 -3.60 -13.40
C LEU A 309 -9.60 -3.49 -14.90
N ASP A 310 -10.20 -2.52 -15.59
CA ASP A 310 -10.03 -2.37 -17.04
C ASP A 310 -8.59 -1.93 -17.36
N GLU A 311 -8.02 -1.04 -16.56
CA GLU A 311 -6.62 -0.64 -16.65
C GLU A 311 -5.69 -1.83 -16.39
N TRP A 312 -5.91 -2.58 -15.32
CA TRP A 312 -5.12 -3.74 -14.98
C TRP A 312 -5.15 -4.81 -16.10
N ILE A 313 -6.34 -5.10 -16.64
CA ILE A 313 -6.51 -6.06 -17.75
C ILE A 313 -5.80 -5.54 -19.02
N TYR A 314 -5.94 -4.26 -19.32
CA TYR A 314 -5.27 -3.64 -20.47
C TYR A 314 -3.75 -3.82 -20.37
N GLU A 315 -3.16 -3.48 -19.22
CA GLU A 315 -1.72 -3.58 -18.96
C GLU A 315 -1.23 -5.04 -19.05
N ALA A 316 -1.92 -5.95 -18.35
CA ALA A 316 -1.59 -7.37 -18.35
C ALA A 316 -1.62 -8.00 -19.74
N ASN A 317 -2.62 -7.63 -20.56
CA ASN A 317 -2.81 -8.18 -21.90
C ASN A 317 -1.80 -7.59 -22.89
N LEU A 318 -1.49 -6.31 -22.79
CA LEU A 318 -0.51 -5.68 -23.67
C LEU A 318 0.90 -6.21 -23.42
N GLN A 319 1.27 -6.43 -22.16
CA GLN A 319 2.56 -6.99 -21.79
C GLN A 319 2.66 -8.52 -21.98
N GLN A 320 1.53 -9.22 -22.18
CA GLN A 320 1.46 -10.69 -22.25
C GLN A 320 2.12 -11.37 -21.03
N THR A 321 2.01 -10.75 -19.87
CA THR A 321 2.68 -11.16 -18.63
C THR A 321 2.32 -12.57 -18.22
N TYR A 322 1.08 -13.00 -18.50
CA TYR A 322 0.50 -14.26 -18.03
C TYR A 322 0.43 -15.35 -19.12
N GLY A 323 0.97 -15.06 -20.32
CA GLY A 323 1.01 -16.02 -21.45
C GLY A 323 -0.34 -16.27 -22.11
N ASP A 324 -1.39 -15.55 -21.72
CA ASP A 324 -2.74 -15.48 -22.33
C ASP A 324 -3.33 -14.11 -21.97
N ASN A 325 -4.38 -13.70 -22.66
CA ASN A 325 -5.17 -12.56 -22.23
C ASN A 325 -5.87 -12.86 -20.91
N MET A 326 -6.02 -11.84 -20.09
CA MET A 326 -6.74 -11.91 -18.82
C MET A 326 -8.12 -11.29 -18.96
N VAL A 327 -9.07 -11.88 -18.24
CA VAL A 327 -10.44 -11.38 -18.04
C VAL A 327 -10.81 -11.56 -16.58
N GLY A 328 -11.86 -10.88 -16.10
CA GLY A 328 -12.27 -11.04 -14.71
C GLY A 328 -13.40 -10.12 -14.30
N ALA A 329 -13.61 -10.04 -12.99
CA ALA A 329 -14.60 -9.18 -12.37
C ALA A 329 -14.04 -8.47 -11.14
N GLN A 330 -14.58 -7.28 -10.88
CA GLN A 330 -14.45 -6.59 -9.61
C GLN A 330 -15.57 -7.04 -8.67
N LEU A 331 -15.22 -7.27 -7.41
CA LEU A 331 -16.14 -7.61 -6.34
C LEU A 331 -16.28 -6.45 -5.35
N GLY A 332 -17.51 -6.14 -4.99
CA GLY A 332 -17.81 -5.04 -4.09
C GLY A 332 -17.61 -3.64 -4.68
N ASP A 333 -17.91 -2.64 -3.89
CA ASP A 333 -17.76 -1.23 -4.23
C ASP A 333 -16.30 -0.75 -4.03
N SER A 334 -15.90 0.28 -4.77
CA SER A 334 -14.66 0.99 -4.51
C SER A 334 -14.85 1.88 -3.29
N LEU A 335 -14.12 1.58 -2.20
CA LEU A 335 -14.20 2.26 -0.92
C LEU A 335 -12.90 2.97 -0.57
N ILE A 336 -12.99 4.24 -0.19
CA ILE A 336 -11.88 4.99 0.40
C ILE A 336 -11.98 4.86 1.92
N THR A 337 -10.94 4.31 2.53
CA THR A 337 -10.78 4.21 3.99
C THR A 337 -9.55 5.00 4.43
N THR A 338 -9.46 5.31 5.72
CA THR A 338 -8.25 5.93 6.30
C THR A 338 -7.01 5.08 6.00
N GLY A 339 -7.11 3.76 6.15
CA GLY A 339 -6.00 2.85 5.85
C GLY A 339 -5.52 2.92 4.41
N ASN A 340 -6.44 3.03 3.44
CA ASN A 340 -6.07 3.17 2.03
C ASN A 340 -5.47 4.55 1.75
N ALA A 341 -6.07 5.62 2.28
CA ALA A 341 -5.60 6.99 2.09
C ALA A 341 -4.20 7.23 2.70
N THR A 342 -3.86 6.51 3.78
CA THR A 342 -2.59 6.64 4.50
C THR A 342 -1.57 5.55 4.16
N THR A 343 -1.78 4.77 3.10
CA THR A 343 -0.85 3.71 2.69
C THR A 343 0.55 4.25 2.41
N TYR A 344 0.64 5.43 1.80
CA TYR A 344 1.87 6.16 1.52
C TYR A 344 1.72 7.61 1.97
N LEU A 345 2.47 8.00 3.00
CA LEU A 345 2.48 9.36 3.53
C LEU A 345 3.88 9.94 3.47
N TRP A 346 4.00 11.14 2.94
CA TRP A 346 5.23 11.92 2.98
C TRP A 346 5.27 12.78 4.23
N HIS A 347 6.36 12.70 4.97
CA HIS A 347 6.56 13.35 6.25
C HIS A 347 7.76 14.29 6.24
N ILE A 348 7.69 15.31 7.09
CA ILE A 348 8.87 16.05 7.55
C ILE A 348 9.17 15.59 8.97
N THR A 349 10.44 15.31 9.25
CA THR A 349 10.85 14.84 10.59
C THR A 349 10.83 15.98 11.61
N SER A 350 10.60 15.64 12.87
CA SER A 350 10.57 16.62 13.96
C SER A 350 11.92 17.32 14.16
N PHE A 351 13.01 16.65 13.83
CA PHE A 351 14.39 17.13 13.96
C PHE A 351 14.94 17.78 12.68
N CYS A 352 14.16 17.89 11.60
CA CYS A 352 14.53 18.71 10.45
C CYS A 352 14.74 20.17 10.90
N GLU A 353 15.90 20.74 10.60
CA GLU A 353 16.25 22.11 11.01
C GLU A 353 15.57 23.16 10.12
N ASN A 354 15.36 22.85 8.84
CA ASN A 354 14.85 23.78 7.84
C ASN A 354 13.48 23.33 7.31
N LYS A 355 12.47 23.27 8.21
CA LYS A 355 11.13 22.72 7.89
C LYS A 355 10.40 23.45 6.79
N GLU A 356 10.56 24.77 6.69
CA GLU A 356 10.00 25.61 5.62
C GLU A 356 10.60 25.23 4.26
N ALA A 357 11.92 25.03 4.20
CA ALA A 357 12.59 24.55 2.99
C ALA A 357 12.17 23.14 2.64
N ALA A 358 12.05 22.24 3.62
CA ALA A 358 11.55 20.88 3.43
C ALA A 358 10.11 20.88 2.87
N MET A 359 9.23 21.76 3.36
CA MET A 359 7.88 21.90 2.80
C MET A 359 7.90 22.40 1.35
N ARG A 360 8.78 23.37 1.01
CA ARG A 360 8.92 23.81 -0.39
C ARG A 360 9.46 22.71 -1.31
N VAL A 361 10.36 21.85 -0.81
CA VAL A 361 10.82 20.66 -1.53
C VAL A 361 9.67 19.68 -1.78
N LEU A 362 8.87 19.35 -0.75
CA LEU A 362 7.68 18.53 -0.91
C LEU A 362 6.69 19.16 -1.90
N ARG A 363 6.37 20.45 -1.74
CA ARG A 363 5.50 21.15 -2.70
C ARG A 363 6.02 21.01 -4.13
N THR A 364 7.32 21.15 -4.35
CA THR A 364 7.91 21.00 -5.68
C THR A 364 7.65 19.59 -6.24
N PHE A 365 7.81 18.55 -5.44
CA PHE A 365 7.50 17.17 -5.87
C PHE A 365 6.01 16.94 -6.12
N TYR A 366 5.12 17.62 -5.41
CA TYR A 366 3.66 17.50 -5.63
C TYR A 366 3.18 18.30 -6.85
N THR A 367 3.81 19.44 -7.17
CA THR A 367 3.24 20.41 -8.12
C THR A 367 4.06 20.62 -9.39
N ASN A 368 5.31 20.13 -9.43
CA ASN A 368 6.19 20.24 -10.60
C ASN A 368 6.36 18.88 -11.26
N ALA A 369 5.74 18.70 -12.44
CA ALA A 369 5.76 17.43 -13.18
C ALA A 369 7.17 16.98 -13.60
N GLU A 370 8.09 17.92 -13.89
CA GLU A 370 9.47 17.61 -14.25
C GLU A 370 10.23 17.03 -13.05
N ALA A 371 10.08 17.64 -11.86
CA ALA A 371 10.67 17.11 -10.63
C ALA A 371 10.09 15.74 -10.25
N ALA A 372 8.77 15.56 -10.36
CA ALA A 372 8.12 14.28 -10.13
C ALA A 372 8.61 13.20 -11.12
N ASN A 373 8.74 13.55 -12.39
CA ASN A 373 9.22 12.62 -13.43
C ASN A 373 10.69 12.24 -13.23
N LEU A 374 11.58 13.19 -12.87
CA LEU A 374 12.98 12.91 -12.53
C LEU A 374 13.06 11.95 -11.34
N LEU A 375 12.27 12.19 -10.30
CA LEU A 375 12.24 11.31 -9.12
C LEU A 375 11.69 9.92 -9.45
N GLY A 376 10.68 9.83 -10.33
CA GLY A 376 10.02 8.58 -10.68
C GLY A 376 10.74 7.78 -11.79
N ASN A 377 11.04 8.42 -12.90
CA ASN A 377 11.56 7.76 -14.09
C ASN A 377 13.06 8.02 -14.34
N GLY A 378 13.65 9.04 -13.72
CA GLY A 378 15.03 9.43 -13.93
C GLY A 378 15.21 10.33 -15.15
N ILE A 379 16.33 10.17 -15.86
CA ILE A 379 16.79 11.03 -16.95
C ILE A 379 16.41 10.41 -18.30
N GLU A 380 15.72 11.19 -19.14
CA GLU A 380 15.40 10.80 -20.50
C GLU A 380 16.68 10.56 -21.32
N GLY A 381 16.69 9.48 -22.09
CA GLY A 381 17.83 9.02 -22.87
C GLY A 381 18.82 8.15 -22.10
N GLU A 382 18.78 8.15 -20.75
CA GLU A 382 19.63 7.29 -19.91
C GLU A 382 18.83 6.17 -19.23
N ASN A 383 17.83 6.54 -18.45
CA ASN A 383 17.03 5.61 -17.64
C ASN A 383 15.77 5.18 -18.37
N TYR A 384 15.20 6.06 -19.15
CA TYR A 384 14.06 5.82 -20.02
C TYR A 384 14.20 6.61 -21.34
N ILE A 385 13.36 6.29 -22.31
CA ILE A 385 13.16 7.05 -23.56
C ILE A 385 11.68 7.31 -23.74
N VAL A 386 11.34 8.36 -24.49
CA VAL A 386 9.98 8.61 -24.96
C VAL A 386 9.91 8.20 -26.44
N ASP A 387 8.98 7.31 -26.79
CA ASP A 387 8.80 6.87 -28.17
C ASP A 387 8.04 7.90 -29.03
N ASP A 388 7.91 7.64 -30.34
CA ASP A 388 7.24 8.53 -31.31
C ASP A 388 5.76 8.83 -30.97
N LYS A 389 5.17 8.06 -30.06
CA LYS A 389 3.79 8.23 -29.61
C LYS A 389 3.70 8.96 -28.28
N GLY A 390 4.82 9.26 -27.64
CA GLY A 390 4.89 9.93 -26.35
C GLY A 390 4.90 9.00 -25.13
N TYR A 391 5.06 7.68 -25.32
CA TYR A 391 5.11 6.73 -24.21
C TYR A 391 6.51 6.53 -23.68
N VAL A 392 6.58 6.36 -22.36
CA VAL A 392 7.82 5.94 -21.70
C VAL A 392 8.15 4.49 -22.01
N ARG A 393 9.40 4.22 -22.32
CA ARG A 393 9.97 2.88 -22.52
C ARG A 393 11.36 2.78 -21.89
N PHE A 394 11.80 1.58 -21.61
CA PHE A 394 13.21 1.37 -21.31
C PHE A 394 14.06 1.51 -22.59
N PRO A 395 15.27 2.06 -22.50
CA PRO A 395 16.22 2.07 -23.61
C PRO A 395 16.52 0.66 -24.12
N GLU A 396 17.00 0.54 -25.35
CA GLU A 396 17.29 -0.75 -25.95
C GLU A 396 18.26 -1.60 -25.12
N GLY A 397 17.84 -2.83 -24.78
CA GLY A 397 18.61 -3.76 -23.95
C GLY A 397 18.54 -3.49 -22.46
N LYS A 398 17.75 -2.49 -22.04
CA LYS A 398 17.47 -2.21 -20.62
C LYS A 398 16.08 -2.67 -20.21
N ASP A 399 15.90 -2.86 -18.91
CA ASP A 399 14.65 -3.14 -18.23
C ASP A 399 14.70 -2.52 -16.81
N MET A 400 13.67 -2.71 -16.00
CA MET A 400 13.60 -2.13 -14.65
C MET A 400 14.75 -2.58 -13.73
N THR A 401 15.46 -3.66 -14.04
CA THR A 401 16.56 -4.19 -13.20
C THR A 401 17.91 -3.58 -13.51
N ASN A 402 18.06 -2.97 -14.68
CA ASN A 402 19.35 -2.50 -15.20
C ASN A 402 19.29 -1.13 -15.88
N CYS A 403 18.16 -0.41 -15.78
CA CYS A 403 18.03 0.94 -16.36
C CYS A 403 18.81 2.02 -15.58
N GLY A 404 19.38 1.68 -14.41
CA GLY A 404 20.17 2.57 -13.58
C GLY A 404 19.39 3.45 -12.61
N TRP A 405 18.08 3.55 -12.79
CA TRP A 405 17.17 4.22 -11.88
C TRP A 405 15.79 3.55 -11.91
N THR A 406 15.44 2.92 -10.83
CA THR A 406 14.09 2.40 -10.63
C THR A 406 13.39 3.14 -9.52
N GLY A 407 13.83 4.32 -9.23
CA GLY A 407 13.28 5.26 -8.30
C GLY A 407 12.11 4.77 -7.48
N LEU A 408 11.18 5.58 -7.17
CA LEU A 408 9.91 5.14 -6.58
C LEU A 408 9.04 4.39 -7.58
N GLY A 409 9.68 3.83 -8.58
CA GLY A 409 9.22 3.06 -9.71
C GLY A 409 7.72 2.98 -9.82
N ALA A 410 7.17 3.49 -10.87
CA ALA A 410 5.78 3.36 -11.19
C ALA A 410 4.85 3.76 -10.03
N SER A 411 4.76 5.03 -9.78
CA SER A 411 3.53 5.72 -9.43
C SER A 411 2.99 5.71 -8.00
N TYR A 412 3.07 4.65 -7.22
CA TYR A 412 2.29 4.59 -5.97
C TYR A 412 2.93 5.35 -4.79
N ASN A 413 4.24 5.53 -4.81
CA ASN A 413 4.99 6.14 -3.72
C ASN A 413 5.54 7.53 -4.04
N LEU A 414 5.35 8.04 -5.26
CA LEU A 414 5.66 9.43 -5.58
C LEU A 414 4.70 10.37 -4.85
N PRO A 415 5.12 11.57 -4.47
CA PRO A 415 4.21 12.59 -3.96
C PRO A 415 3.03 12.82 -4.91
N ASN A 416 3.32 12.97 -6.21
CA ASN A 416 2.30 13.06 -7.26
C ASN A 416 2.85 12.57 -8.59
N SER A 417 2.30 11.49 -9.12
CA SER A 417 2.69 10.91 -10.41
C SER A 417 1.81 11.37 -11.59
N SER A 418 0.70 12.08 -11.32
CA SER A 418 -0.29 12.43 -12.37
C SER A 418 0.23 13.36 -13.46
N GLY A 419 1.38 14.02 -13.25
CA GLY A 419 2.06 14.83 -14.25
C GLY A 419 3.13 14.09 -15.05
N CYS A 420 3.40 12.82 -14.74
CA CYS A 420 4.42 12.03 -15.43
C CYS A 420 3.87 11.45 -16.73
N PRO A 421 4.71 11.29 -17.78
CA PRO A 421 4.30 10.60 -18.99
C PRO A 421 3.98 9.13 -18.69
N VAL A 422 3.00 8.56 -19.41
CA VAL A 422 2.56 7.18 -19.20
C VAL A 422 3.52 6.17 -19.87
N TRP A 423 3.62 4.99 -19.27
CA TRP A 423 4.40 3.90 -19.84
C TRP A 423 3.65 3.26 -21.02
N TYR A 424 4.38 2.72 -21.98
CA TYR A 424 3.85 2.12 -23.23
C TYR A 424 2.80 1.01 -23.02
N TYR A 425 2.75 0.44 -21.85
CA TYR A 425 1.81 -0.60 -21.46
C TYR A 425 0.60 -0.06 -20.68
N GLN A 426 0.57 1.23 -20.40
CA GLN A 426 -0.54 1.90 -19.71
C GLN A 426 -1.51 2.54 -20.70
N PRO A 427 -2.79 2.71 -20.37
CA PRO A 427 -3.73 3.45 -21.21
C PRO A 427 -3.32 4.94 -21.33
N ASP A 428 -3.55 5.54 -22.49
CA ASP A 428 -3.23 6.95 -22.77
C ASP A 428 -3.85 7.92 -21.77
N ASN A 429 -5.03 7.58 -21.25
CA ASN A 429 -5.80 8.36 -20.30
C ASN A 429 -5.70 7.87 -18.86
N MET A 430 -4.62 7.15 -18.50
CA MET A 430 -4.45 6.54 -17.17
C MET A 430 -4.71 7.52 -16.02
N TRP A 431 -4.15 8.72 -16.08
CA TRP A 431 -4.33 9.73 -15.02
C TRP A 431 -5.77 10.23 -14.90
N GLN A 432 -6.48 10.34 -16.03
CA GLN A 432 -7.90 10.65 -16.02
C GLN A 432 -8.72 9.50 -15.45
N MET A 433 -8.41 8.25 -15.82
CA MET A 433 -9.05 7.06 -15.23
C MET A 433 -8.84 6.99 -13.72
N MET A 434 -7.64 7.34 -13.23
CA MET A 434 -7.35 7.38 -11.79
C MET A 434 -8.19 8.46 -11.09
N ALA A 435 -8.24 9.67 -11.64
CA ALA A 435 -9.05 10.75 -11.09
C ALA A 435 -10.55 10.40 -11.08
N ASP A 436 -11.05 9.79 -12.17
CA ASP A 436 -12.44 9.35 -12.27
C ASP A 436 -12.75 8.21 -11.28
N SER A 437 -11.82 7.27 -11.08
CA SER A 437 -11.96 6.20 -10.08
C SER A 437 -12.01 6.75 -8.66
N ASN A 438 -11.14 7.70 -8.30
CA ASN A 438 -11.17 8.37 -7.00
C ASN A 438 -12.49 9.11 -6.77
N LYS A 439 -12.98 9.81 -7.80
CA LYS A 439 -14.25 10.56 -7.73
C LYS A 439 -15.46 9.64 -7.62
N ALA A 440 -15.42 8.46 -8.23
CA ALA A 440 -16.51 7.48 -8.18
C ALA A 440 -16.50 6.66 -6.88
N ALA A 441 -15.36 6.57 -6.20
CA ALA A 441 -15.23 5.81 -4.97
C ALA A 441 -16.03 6.45 -3.83
N LYS A 442 -16.57 5.58 -2.95
CA LYS A 442 -17.36 5.99 -1.79
C LYS A 442 -16.46 6.10 -0.57
N ALA A 443 -16.66 7.12 0.25
CA ALA A 443 -15.91 7.31 1.49
C ALA A 443 -16.56 6.54 2.66
N SER A 444 -15.75 5.86 3.46
CA SER A 444 -16.19 5.31 4.74
C SER A 444 -16.71 6.41 5.68
N LEU A 445 -17.73 6.12 6.48
CA LEU A 445 -18.17 7.00 7.57
C LEU A 445 -17.06 7.23 8.61
N ALA A 446 -16.05 6.35 8.67
CA ALA A 446 -14.88 6.47 9.52
C ALA A 446 -13.66 7.08 8.78
N LEU A 447 -13.84 7.67 7.59
CA LEU A 447 -12.73 8.30 6.87
C LEU A 447 -12.13 9.46 7.69
N GLY A 448 -10.84 9.37 7.99
CA GLY A 448 -10.10 10.26 8.86
C GLY A 448 -9.94 9.76 10.31
N PHE A 449 -10.61 8.67 10.69
CA PHE A 449 -10.41 8.05 11.99
C PHE A 449 -9.07 7.31 12.05
N ASN A 450 -8.28 7.59 13.08
CA ASN A 450 -7.02 6.91 13.37
C ASN A 450 -7.14 6.22 14.75
N PHE A 451 -7.04 4.91 14.76
CA PHE A 451 -7.12 4.10 15.98
C PHE A 451 -5.80 4.15 16.76
N ASP A 452 -5.85 4.58 18.02
CA ASP A 452 -4.75 4.40 18.98
C ASP A 452 -4.82 2.99 19.59
N SER A 453 -3.92 2.12 19.18
CA SER A 453 -3.85 0.73 19.66
C SER A 453 -3.19 0.55 21.02
N THR A 454 -2.57 1.60 21.57
CA THR A 454 -1.78 1.55 22.82
C THR A 454 -2.55 0.93 24.00
N PRO A 455 -3.84 1.28 24.26
CA PRO A 455 -4.58 0.74 25.40
C PRO A 455 -4.82 -0.78 25.36
N VAL A 456 -4.75 -1.39 24.16
CA VAL A 456 -5.06 -2.81 23.91
C VAL A 456 -3.94 -3.56 23.17
N ALA A 457 -2.71 -3.06 23.24
CA ALA A 457 -1.56 -3.60 22.49
C ALA A 457 -1.27 -5.08 22.82
N ASP A 458 -1.42 -5.49 24.08
CA ASP A 458 -1.21 -6.88 24.51
C ASP A 458 -2.28 -7.80 23.92
N GLN A 459 -3.54 -7.37 23.89
CA GLN A 459 -4.65 -8.12 23.30
C GLN A 459 -4.49 -8.25 21.77
N ILE A 460 -4.09 -7.18 21.10
CA ILE A 460 -3.79 -7.20 19.65
C ILE A 460 -2.69 -8.22 19.36
N THR A 461 -1.61 -8.21 20.14
CA THR A 461 -0.50 -9.17 19.99
C THR A 461 -0.98 -10.61 20.21
N ALA A 462 -1.76 -10.86 21.25
CA ALA A 462 -2.30 -12.18 21.55
C ALA A 462 -3.25 -12.67 20.42
N CYS A 463 -4.16 -11.81 19.95
CA CYS A 463 -5.06 -12.12 18.84
C CYS A 463 -4.29 -12.38 17.53
N SER A 464 -3.24 -11.61 17.23
CA SER A 464 -2.39 -11.80 16.05
C SER A 464 -1.74 -13.18 16.02
N ASN A 465 -1.28 -13.68 17.19
CA ASN A 465 -0.73 -15.02 17.30
C ASN A 465 -1.79 -16.12 17.06
N VAL A 466 -3.01 -15.90 17.51
CA VAL A 466 -4.14 -16.81 17.23
C VAL A 466 -4.46 -16.83 15.72
N ILE A 467 -4.55 -15.65 15.09
CA ILE A 467 -4.80 -15.52 13.65
C ILE A 467 -3.71 -16.25 12.85
N ALA A 468 -2.44 -16.05 13.18
CA ALA A 468 -1.32 -16.70 12.51
C ALA A 468 -1.41 -18.25 12.56
N GLN A 469 -2.03 -18.79 13.63
CA GLN A 469 -2.19 -20.24 13.78
C GLN A 469 -3.35 -20.82 12.97
N TYR A 470 -4.50 -20.11 12.90
CA TYR A 470 -5.75 -20.71 12.42
C TYR A 470 -6.22 -20.17 11.06
N TYR A 471 -5.92 -18.91 10.74
CA TYR A 471 -6.55 -18.22 9.62
C TYR A 471 -6.20 -18.86 8.26
N LEU A 472 -4.91 -19.01 7.95
CA LEU A 472 -4.48 -19.56 6.66
C LEU A 472 -4.96 -20.99 6.45
N PRO A 473 -4.85 -21.92 7.42
CA PRO A 473 -5.41 -23.28 7.25
C PRO A 473 -6.92 -23.28 6.97
N LEU A 474 -7.69 -22.37 7.57
CA LEU A 474 -9.14 -22.26 7.32
C LEU A 474 -9.43 -21.76 5.90
N ILE A 475 -8.82 -20.66 5.46
CA ILE A 475 -9.12 -20.08 4.14
C ILE A 475 -8.50 -20.84 2.97
N ASN A 476 -7.54 -21.73 3.23
CA ASN A 476 -6.98 -22.64 2.23
C ASN A 476 -7.72 -23.99 2.22
N GLY A 477 -8.67 -24.23 3.12
CA GLY A 477 -9.38 -25.48 3.22
C GLY A 477 -8.50 -26.67 3.64
N GLU A 478 -7.39 -26.40 4.34
CA GLU A 478 -6.47 -27.44 4.86
C GLU A 478 -7.04 -28.16 6.08
N VAL A 479 -8.04 -27.54 6.71
CA VAL A 479 -8.72 -28.06 7.90
C VAL A 479 -10.23 -28.07 7.70
N ASN A 480 -10.92 -28.91 8.46
CA ASN A 480 -12.38 -28.90 8.51
C ASN A 480 -12.87 -27.63 9.22
N ALA A 481 -13.49 -26.69 8.49
CA ALA A 481 -13.96 -25.44 9.02
C ALA A 481 -15.02 -25.64 10.13
N ASP A 482 -15.93 -26.62 10.00
CA ASP A 482 -16.98 -26.90 11.00
C ASP A 482 -16.39 -27.27 12.38
N GLU A 483 -15.19 -27.90 12.38
CA GLU A 483 -14.51 -28.31 13.61
C GLU A 483 -13.59 -27.22 14.16
N VAL A 484 -12.86 -26.52 13.28
CA VAL A 484 -11.77 -25.63 13.68
C VAL A 484 -12.26 -24.21 13.94
N LEU A 485 -13.29 -23.73 13.21
CA LEU A 485 -13.80 -22.37 13.37
C LEU A 485 -14.26 -22.05 14.79
N PRO A 486 -15.05 -22.92 15.48
CA PRO A 486 -15.44 -22.64 16.87
C PRO A 486 -14.25 -22.57 17.83
N VAL A 487 -13.18 -23.36 17.57
CA VAL A 487 -11.94 -23.31 18.36
C VAL A 487 -11.20 -22.01 18.12
N PHE A 488 -11.08 -21.57 16.88
CA PHE A 488 -10.47 -20.30 16.49
C PHE A 488 -11.20 -19.11 17.12
N GLN A 489 -12.53 -19.04 16.96
CA GLN A 489 -13.35 -17.96 17.54
C GLN A 489 -13.23 -17.91 19.07
N LYS A 490 -13.24 -19.09 19.74
CA LYS A 490 -13.01 -19.15 21.18
C LYS A 490 -11.61 -18.66 21.55
N ALA A 491 -10.57 -19.07 20.82
CA ALA A 491 -9.20 -18.63 21.08
C ALA A 491 -9.02 -17.11 20.91
N LEU A 492 -9.70 -16.49 19.94
CA LEU A 492 -9.72 -15.03 19.77
C LEU A 492 -10.40 -14.33 20.95
N LYS A 493 -11.52 -14.87 21.46
CA LYS A 493 -12.18 -14.34 22.67
C LYS A 493 -11.29 -14.46 23.90
N ASP A 494 -10.66 -15.60 24.09
CA ASP A 494 -9.73 -15.82 25.19
C ASP A 494 -8.49 -14.90 25.08
N ALA A 495 -8.07 -14.53 23.87
CA ALA A 495 -6.99 -13.58 23.59
C ALA A 495 -7.40 -12.10 23.76
N GLY A 496 -8.70 -11.80 23.89
CA GLY A 496 -9.21 -10.46 24.20
C GLY A 496 -9.73 -9.66 23.03
N ILE A 497 -10.17 -10.27 21.93
CA ILE A 497 -10.71 -9.55 20.76
C ILE A 497 -11.88 -8.63 21.13
N ASP A 498 -12.72 -9.02 22.09
CA ASP A 498 -13.86 -8.20 22.54
C ASP A 498 -13.39 -6.87 23.17
N ALA A 499 -12.24 -6.87 23.86
CA ALA A 499 -11.64 -5.66 24.42
C ALA A 499 -11.09 -4.74 23.30
N VAL A 500 -10.47 -5.31 22.25
CA VAL A 500 -10.01 -4.53 21.10
C VAL A 500 -11.19 -3.87 20.38
N ILE A 501 -12.28 -4.62 20.15
CA ILE A 501 -13.49 -4.10 19.49
C ILE A 501 -14.14 -2.99 20.33
N ALA A 502 -14.25 -3.18 21.63
CA ALA A 502 -14.83 -2.19 22.53
C ALA A 502 -14.01 -0.89 22.56
N GLU A 503 -12.68 -0.98 22.58
CA GLU A 503 -11.79 0.17 22.53
C GLU A 503 -11.90 0.91 21.20
N LYS A 504 -11.87 0.19 20.06
CA LYS A 504 -12.09 0.79 18.74
C LYS A 504 -13.43 1.52 18.67
N GLN A 505 -14.52 0.90 19.15
CA GLN A 505 -15.84 1.54 19.16
C GLN A 505 -15.84 2.80 20.01
N ALA A 506 -15.26 2.76 21.21
CA ALA A 506 -15.23 3.92 22.10
C ALA A 506 -14.45 5.09 21.49
N GLN A 507 -13.31 4.82 20.86
CA GLN A 507 -12.51 5.84 20.17
C GLN A 507 -13.24 6.39 18.95
N LEU A 508 -13.85 5.51 18.12
CA LEU A 508 -14.62 5.93 16.94
C LEU A 508 -15.81 6.81 17.34
N ASP A 509 -16.57 6.44 18.38
CA ASP A 509 -17.69 7.23 18.88
C ASP A 509 -17.25 8.60 19.40
N ALA A 510 -16.14 8.66 20.14
CA ALA A 510 -15.56 9.92 20.61
C ALA A 510 -15.10 10.82 19.46
N TRP A 511 -14.44 10.24 18.46
CA TRP A 511 -14.00 10.96 17.28
C TRP A 511 -15.18 11.49 16.45
N LEU A 512 -16.24 10.69 16.24
CA LEU A 512 -17.45 11.12 15.55
C LEU A 512 -18.17 12.26 16.29
N ALA A 513 -18.18 12.24 17.62
CA ALA A 513 -18.79 13.29 18.44
C ALA A 513 -18.00 14.62 18.43
N SER A 514 -16.76 14.62 18.01
CA SER A 514 -15.88 15.79 17.95
C SER A 514 -15.93 16.54 16.60
N ARG A 515 -16.65 16.02 15.61
CA ARG A 515 -16.76 16.57 14.23
C ARG A 515 -17.91 17.50 13.99
#